data_fa54f7ef72779722d53f3325a872bdb8
#
_entry.id   fa54f7ef72779722d53f3325a872bdb8
#
_cell.length_a   1.000
_cell.length_b   1.000
_cell.length_c   1.000
_cell.angle_alpha   90.00
_cell.angle_beta   90.00
_cell.angle_gamma   90.00
#
_symmetry.space_group_name_H-M   'P 1'
#
loop_
_entity.id
_entity.type
_entity.pdbx_description
1 polymer ?
#
loop_
_entity_poly.entity_id
_entity_poly.type
_entity_poly.pdbx_seq_one_letter_code
_entity_poly.pdbx_strand_id
1 'polypeptide(L)'
;MIKNIVQAPSQSLAPCMLVCGEGGSGKSSIIRQLKLISKGWDEQIIFMALNENPGSLSFRDHLLEAMGIPRSARSRLKPNVPEELAEFVKLRKVRAIVIDEFHDALISNRSEQLKTLSILKGLSGEPYSLSVIGFGTSLARNALLHDTQLSRRYHIHEIQKWTKSETFREFLAALEENIPLLKPSMLYGADKVKFILSNSGGVTDNIVKMIKYGAILAVSRGEEEVSIKSMQEAILNPWAYKC
;
A
#
# COMPACT_ATOMS: atom_id res chain seq x y z
N MET A 1 -3.55 13.13 -2.22
CA MET A 1 -2.47 12.99 -3.23
C MET A 1 -2.81 11.97 -4.32
N ILE A 2 -3.04 10.68 -4.02
CA ILE A 2 -3.39 9.64 -5.03
C ILE A 2 -4.62 10.05 -5.86
N LYS A 3 -5.71 10.51 -5.22
CA LYS A 3 -6.90 11.01 -5.91
C LYS A 3 -6.55 12.06 -6.96
N ASN A 4 -5.71 13.03 -6.62
CA ASN A 4 -5.30 14.10 -7.54
C ASN A 4 -4.51 13.55 -8.75
N ILE A 5 -3.71 12.50 -8.55
CA ILE A 5 -2.97 11.84 -9.65
C ILE A 5 -3.94 11.15 -10.60
N VAL A 6 -4.92 10.41 -10.05
CA VAL A 6 -5.91 9.64 -10.84
C VAL A 6 -6.84 10.58 -11.61
N GLN A 7 -7.23 11.70 -11.00
CA GLN A 7 -8.15 12.69 -11.58
C GLN A 7 -7.45 13.82 -12.35
N ALA A 8 -6.12 13.76 -12.47
CA ALA A 8 -5.38 14.73 -13.28
C ALA A 8 -5.83 14.66 -14.74
N PRO A 9 -5.83 15.79 -15.46
CA PRO A 9 -6.08 15.80 -16.90
C PRO A 9 -5.13 14.84 -17.63
N SER A 10 -5.62 14.24 -18.73
CA SER A 10 -4.79 13.35 -19.52
C SER A 10 -3.59 14.13 -20.09
N GLN A 11 -2.40 13.63 -19.83
CA GLN A 11 -1.14 14.19 -20.29
C GLN A 11 -0.41 13.15 -21.15
N SER A 12 0.46 13.57 -22.03
CA SER A 12 1.30 12.67 -22.84
C SER A 12 2.17 11.76 -21.96
N LEU A 13 2.54 12.24 -20.77
CA LEU A 13 3.22 11.46 -19.71
C LEU A 13 2.38 11.54 -18.44
N ALA A 14 1.86 10.40 -18.02
CA ALA A 14 1.08 10.33 -16.79
C ALA A 14 2.00 10.42 -15.55
N PRO A 15 1.61 11.19 -14.52
CA PRO A 15 2.36 11.25 -13.27
C PRO A 15 2.30 9.90 -12.56
N CYS A 16 3.44 9.42 -12.10
CA CYS A 16 3.56 8.16 -11.36
C CYS A 16 3.98 8.41 -9.91
N MET A 17 3.72 7.45 -9.04
CA MET A 17 4.04 7.55 -7.63
C MET A 17 4.60 6.25 -7.09
N LEU A 18 5.61 6.35 -6.24
CA LEU A 18 6.08 5.23 -5.43
C LEU A 18 5.90 5.56 -3.96
N VAL A 19 5.11 4.74 -3.28
CA VAL A 19 4.92 4.82 -1.82
C VAL A 19 5.83 3.78 -1.17
N CYS A 20 6.89 4.26 -0.52
CA CYS A 20 7.85 3.41 0.18
C CYS A 20 7.54 3.37 1.67
N GLY A 21 7.77 2.22 2.29
CA GLY A 21 7.71 2.06 3.75
C GLY A 21 8.21 0.69 4.18
N GLU A 22 8.66 0.60 5.41
CA GLU A 22 9.07 -0.68 6.01
C GLU A 22 7.87 -1.64 6.14
N GLY A 23 8.15 -2.91 6.44
CA GLY A 23 7.12 -3.86 6.84
C GLY A 23 6.28 -3.31 7.98
N GLY A 24 4.96 -3.47 7.92
CA GLY A 24 4.05 -2.95 8.94
C GLY A 24 3.79 -1.44 8.92
N SER A 25 4.27 -0.68 7.93
CA SER A 25 4.02 0.77 7.82
C SER A 25 2.59 1.13 7.42
N GLY A 26 1.74 0.15 7.09
CA GLY A 26 0.33 0.39 6.72
C GLY A 26 0.05 0.45 5.22
N LYS A 27 0.99 0.14 4.34
CA LYS A 27 0.82 0.14 2.86
C LYS A 27 -0.43 -0.60 2.40
N SER A 28 -0.58 -1.85 2.81
CA SER A 28 -1.74 -2.69 2.43
C SER A 28 -3.07 -2.14 2.98
N SER A 29 -3.04 -1.45 4.12
CA SER A 29 -4.22 -0.75 4.66
C SER A 29 -4.60 0.45 3.79
N ILE A 30 -3.62 1.21 3.31
CA ILE A 30 -3.84 2.31 2.36
C ILE A 30 -4.44 1.77 1.06
N ILE A 31 -3.90 0.68 0.51
CA ILE A 31 -4.43 0.06 -0.72
C ILE A 31 -5.87 -0.43 -0.50
N ARG A 32 -6.16 -1.08 0.64
CA ARG A 32 -7.51 -1.53 0.97
C ARG A 32 -8.49 -0.35 1.06
N GLN A 33 -8.11 0.73 1.72
CA GLN A 33 -8.92 1.93 1.81
C GLN A 33 -9.12 2.57 0.43
N LEU A 34 -8.06 2.62 -0.38
CA LEU A 34 -8.15 3.13 -1.76
C LEU A 34 -9.12 2.32 -2.62
N LYS A 35 -9.11 0.97 -2.49
CA LYS A 35 -10.08 0.09 -3.16
C LYS A 35 -11.53 0.40 -2.76
N LEU A 36 -11.77 0.82 -1.52
CA LEU A 36 -13.11 1.17 -1.06
C LEU A 36 -13.57 2.52 -1.61
N ILE A 37 -12.77 3.55 -1.45
CA ILE A 37 -13.14 4.91 -1.83
C ILE A 37 -13.20 5.11 -3.35
N SER A 38 -12.35 4.40 -4.10
CA SER A 38 -12.32 4.52 -5.57
C SER A 38 -13.54 3.91 -6.28
N LYS A 39 -14.33 3.10 -5.59
CA LYS A 39 -15.62 2.59 -6.15
C LYS A 39 -16.61 3.70 -6.50
N GLY A 40 -16.51 4.85 -5.87
CA GLY A 40 -17.35 6.03 -6.15
C GLY A 40 -16.73 7.02 -7.13
N TRP A 41 -15.63 6.68 -7.81
CA TRP A 41 -14.99 7.54 -8.80
C TRP A 41 -15.43 7.16 -10.21
N ASP A 42 -15.45 8.14 -11.10
CA ASP A 42 -15.72 7.91 -12.53
C ASP A 42 -14.55 7.20 -13.21
N GLU A 43 -13.34 7.47 -12.76
CA GLU A 43 -12.11 6.87 -13.26
C GLU A 43 -11.85 5.53 -12.59
N GLN A 44 -11.44 4.54 -13.37
CA GLN A 44 -11.12 3.23 -12.84
C GLN A 44 -9.63 3.09 -12.46
N ILE A 45 -9.41 2.36 -11.38
CA ILE A 45 -8.09 1.94 -10.93
C ILE A 45 -8.00 0.42 -11.02
N ILE A 46 -6.93 -0.06 -11.65
CA ILE A 46 -6.58 -1.49 -11.64
C ILE A 46 -5.67 -1.73 -10.44
N PHE A 47 -5.99 -2.77 -9.68
CA PHE A 47 -5.18 -3.19 -8.51
C PHE A 47 -4.51 -4.53 -8.81
N MET A 48 -3.20 -4.59 -8.59
CA MET A 48 -2.36 -5.75 -8.84
C MET A 48 -1.48 -6.01 -7.61
N ALA A 49 -1.37 -7.28 -7.21
CA ALA A 49 -0.42 -7.74 -6.20
C ALA A 49 0.54 -8.76 -6.85
N LEU A 50 1.84 -8.62 -6.58
CA LEU A 50 2.87 -9.43 -7.25
C LEU A 50 3.24 -10.68 -6.48
N ASN A 51 3.07 -10.69 -5.16
CA ASN A 51 3.42 -11.79 -4.28
C ASN A 51 2.46 -12.99 -4.32
N GLU A 52 1.32 -12.88 -4.99
CA GLU A 52 0.31 -13.97 -5.04
C GLU A 52 0.79 -15.20 -5.79
N ASN A 53 1.79 -15.08 -6.68
CA ASN A 53 2.40 -16.21 -7.40
C ASN A 53 3.89 -15.95 -7.73
N PRO A 54 4.78 -15.93 -6.74
CA PRO A 54 6.19 -15.70 -6.98
C PRO A 54 6.77 -16.89 -7.79
N GLY A 55 7.21 -16.63 -9.01
CA GLY A 55 8.03 -17.56 -9.79
C GLY A 55 7.39 -18.18 -11.03
N SER A 56 6.09 -17.98 -11.30
CA SER A 56 5.42 -18.57 -12.48
C SER A 56 4.98 -17.58 -13.55
N LEU A 57 4.77 -16.31 -13.19
CA LEU A 57 4.24 -15.31 -14.12
C LEU A 57 5.21 -14.13 -14.27
N SER A 58 5.37 -13.65 -15.51
CA SER A 58 6.08 -12.40 -15.77
C SER A 58 5.24 -11.22 -15.27
N PHE A 59 5.89 -10.06 -15.05
CA PHE A 59 5.19 -8.81 -14.71
C PHE A 59 4.08 -8.49 -15.73
N ARG A 60 4.34 -8.75 -17.01
CA ARG A 60 3.36 -8.60 -18.08
C ARG A 60 2.13 -9.47 -17.86
N ASP A 61 2.32 -10.72 -17.46
CA ASP A 61 1.19 -11.64 -17.28
C ASP A 61 0.34 -11.26 -16.08
N HIS A 62 0.94 -10.81 -14.98
CA HIS A 62 0.22 -10.24 -13.84
C HIS A 62 -0.59 -9.00 -14.25
N LEU A 63 0.00 -8.12 -15.06
CA LEU A 63 -0.69 -6.93 -15.56
C LEU A 63 -1.91 -7.30 -16.41
N LEU A 64 -1.76 -8.22 -17.36
CA LEU A 64 -2.85 -8.66 -18.24
C LEU A 64 -3.95 -9.37 -17.43
N GLU A 65 -3.58 -10.12 -16.40
CA GLU A 65 -4.51 -10.77 -15.48
C GLU A 65 -5.33 -9.74 -14.68
N ALA A 66 -4.65 -8.75 -14.10
CA ALA A 66 -5.30 -7.66 -13.39
C ALA A 66 -6.25 -6.83 -14.28
N MET A 67 -5.95 -6.74 -15.57
CA MET A 67 -6.81 -6.13 -16.58
C MET A 67 -7.98 -7.02 -17.00
N GLY A 68 -8.05 -8.26 -16.51
CA GLY A 68 -9.13 -9.22 -16.87
C GLY A 68 -8.97 -9.87 -18.23
N ILE A 69 -7.74 -9.92 -18.77
CA ILE A 69 -7.47 -10.55 -20.07
C ILE A 69 -7.24 -12.05 -19.89
N PRO A 70 -8.04 -12.92 -20.50
CA PRO A 70 -7.91 -14.36 -20.35
C PRO A 70 -6.54 -14.88 -20.83
N ARG A 71 -6.02 -15.92 -20.18
CA ARG A 71 -4.74 -16.55 -20.57
C ARG A 71 -4.74 -17.04 -22.02
N SER A 72 -5.86 -17.55 -22.52
CA SER A 72 -6.01 -17.99 -23.89
C SER A 72 -5.85 -16.89 -24.94
N ALA A 73 -6.12 -15.65 -24.58
CA ALA A 73 -5.93 -14.50 -25.46
C ALA A 73 -4.50 -13.93 -25.41
N ARG A 74 -3.76 -14.20 -24.32
CA ARG A 74 -2.43 -13.62 -24.07
C ARG A 74 -1.36 -14.09 -25.08
N SER A 75 -1.46 -15.31 -25.56
CA SER A 75 -0.52 -15.88 -26.55
C SER A 75 -0.60 -15.20 -27.92
N ARG A 76 -1.70 -14.56 -28.24
CA ARG A 76 -1.93 -13.82 -29.49
C ARG A 76 -1.43 -12.38 -29.44
N LEU A 77 -1.12 -11.89 -28.24
CA LEU A 77 -0.66 -10.54 -28.03
C LEU A 77 0.86 -10.43 -28.26
N LYS A 78 1.30 -9.33 -28.87
CA LYS A 78 2.73 -9.05 -29.07
C LYS A 78 3.49 -9.04 -27.74
N PRO A 79 4.82 -9.30 -27.74
CA PRO A 79 5.63 -9.38 -26.50
C PRO A 79 5.57 -8.10 -25.63
N ASN A 80 5.43 -6.96 -26.26
CA ASN A 80 5.23 -5.68 -25.56
C ASN A 80 3.77 -5.51 -25.15
N VAL A 81 3.46 -4.51 -24.35
CA VAL A 81 2.07 -4.17 -23.97
C VAL A 81 1.32 -3.85 -25.27
N PRO A 82 0.27 -4.59 -25.59
CA PRO A 82 -0.36 -4.51 -26.93
C PRO A 82 -1.11 -3.18 -27.11
N GLU A 83 -1.08 -2.65 -28.32
CA GLU A 83 -1.84 -1.45 -28.68
C GLU A 83 -3.35 -1.62 -28.47
N GLU A 84 -3.86 -2.84 -28.62
CA GLU A 84 -5.27 -3.19 -28.36
C GLU A 84 -5.69 -2.93 -26.90
N LEU A 85 -4.72 -2.91 -25.96
CA LEU A 85 -5.00 -2.50 -24.59
C LEU A 85 -5.28 -1.01 -24.44
N ALA A 86 -4.82 -0.17 -25.37
CA ALA A 86 -5.08 1.27 -25.30
C ALA A 86 -6.59 1.56 -25.46
N GLU A 87 -7.26 0.84 -26.35
CA GLU A 87 -8.72 0.94 -26.50
C GLU A 87 -9.45 0.46 -25.26
N PHE A 88 -9.02 -0.68 -24.67
CA PHE A 88 -9.56 -1.19 -23.43
C PHE A 88 -9.43 -0.18 -22.29
N VAL A 89 -8.24 0.39 -22.11
CA VAL A 89 -7.95 1.43 -21.11
C VAL A 89 -8.89 2.62 -21.29
N LYS A 90 -9.04 3.08 -22.54
CA LYS A 90 -9.89 4.22 -22.90
C LYS A 90 -11.38 3.93 -22.67
N LEU A 91 -11.86 2.78 -23.15
CA LEU A 91 -13.27 2.37 -23.03
C LEU A 91 -13.69 2.18 -21.57
N ARG A 92 -12.82 1.61 -20.74
CA ARG A 92 -13.08 1.41 -19.31
C ARG A 92 -12.69 2.60 -18.43
N LYS A 93 -12.25 3.72 -19.01
CA LYS A 93 -11.79 4.91 -18.28
C LYS A 93 -10.72 4.57 -17.22
N VAL A 94 -9.84 3.62 -17.53
CA VAL A 94 -8.75 3.27 -16.61
C VAL A 94 -7.76 4.43 -16.59
N ARG A 95 -7.43 4.92 -15.40
CA ARG A 95 -6.52 6.07 -15.22
C ARG A 95 -5.28 5.71 -14.44
N ALA A 96 -5.35 4.67 -13.61
CA ALA A 96 -4.21 4.29 -12.81
C ALA A 96 -4.12 2.77 -12.61
N ILE A 97 -2.91 2.31 -12.33
CA ILE A 97 -2.59 0.96 -11.89
C ILE A 97 -1.92 1.08 -10.53
N VAL A 98 -2.49 0.43 -9.53
CA VAL A 98 -1.91 0.30 -8.18
C VAL A 98 -1.26 -1.06 -8.06
N ILE A 99 0.01 -1.07 -7.71
CA ILE A 99 0.83 -2.29 -7.61
C ILE A 99 1.29 -2.46 -6.17
N ASP A 100 0.81 -3.52 -5.51
CA ASP A 100 1.34 -3.93 -4.21
C ASP A 100 2.60 -4.78 -4.38
N GLU A 101 3.48 -4.75 -3.40
CA GLU A 101 4.81 -5.40 -3.40
C GLU A 101 5.63 -5.05 -4.65
N PHE A 102 5.60 -3.77 -5.04
CA PHE A 102 6.25 -3.27 -6.27
C PHE A 102 7.74 -3.63 -6.36
N HIS A 103 8.40 -3.85 -5.23
CA HIS A 103 9.79 -4.26 -5.21
C HIS A 103 10.01 -5.64 -5.85
N ASP A 104 9.05 -6.55 -5.80
CA ASP A 104 9.16 -7.88 -6.40
C ASP A 104 9.26 -7.81 -7.93
N ALA A 105 8.60 -6.81 -8.55
CA ALA A 105 8.75 -6.54 -9.98
C ALA A 105 10.15 -6.04 -10.37
N LEU A 106 10.85 -5.42 -9.44
CA LEU A 106 12.10 -4.69 -9.70
C LEU A 106 13.34 -5.42 -9.20
N ILE A 107 13.21 -6.46 -8.36
CA ILE A 107 14.33 -7.24 -7.79
C ILE A 107 14.49 -8.59 -8.51
N SER A 108 13.84 -8.80 -9.62
CA SER A 108 14.02 -9.96 -10.46
C SER A 108 15.42 -9.98 -11.15
N ASN A 109 15.75 -11.05 -11.85
CA ASN A 109 16.97 -11.07 -12.65
C ASN A 109 17.02 -9.89 -13.63
N ARG A 110 18.22 -9.47 -14.02
CA ARG A 110 18.43 -8.25 -14.82
C ARG A 110 17.59 -8.20 -16.11
N SER A 111 17.38 -9.33 -16.76
CA SER A 111 16.57 -9.39 -17.99
C SER A 111 15.10 -9.07 -17.71
N GLU A 112 14.51 -9.70 -16.69
CA GLU A 112 13.12 -9.46 -16.31
C GLU A 112 12.94 -8.04 -15.73
N GLN A 113 13.89 -7.54 -14.96
CA GLN A 113 13.90 -6.17 -14.49
C GLN A 113 13.83 -5.16 -15.64
N LEU A 114 14.67 -5.33 -16.68
CA LEU A 114 14.67 -4.44 -17.85
C LEU A 114 13.35 -4.50 -18.62
N LYS A 115 12.75 -5.69 -18.76
CA LYS A 115 11.41 -5.84 -19.36
C LYS A 115 10.36 -5.11 -18.56
N THR A 116 10.36 -5.28 -17.24
CA THR A 116 9.44 -4.58 -16.33
C THR A 116 9.57 -3.07 -16.43
N LEU A 117 10.80 -2.54 -16.38
CA LEU A 117 11.05 -1.11 -16.52
C LEU A 117 10.57 -0.58 -17.89
N SER A 118 10.75 -1.35 -18.97
CA SER A 118 10.26 -1.01 -20.30
C SER A 118 8.73 -0.95 -20.34
N ILE A 119 8.04 -1.92 -19.71
CA ILE A 119 6.58 -1.92 -19.63
C ILE A 119 6.09 -0.71 -18.82
N LEU A 120 6.69 -0.41 -17.68
CA LEU A 120 6.34 0.75 -16.85
C LEU A 120 6.49 2.08 -17.61
N LYS A 121 7.54 2.21 -18.43
CA LYS A 121 7.72 3.36 -19.32
C LYS A 121 6.61 3.46 -20.36
N GLY A 122 6.26 2.33 -20.98
CA GLY A 122 5.17 2.26 -21.96
C GLY A 122 3.83 2.66 -21.37
N LEU A 123 3.48 2.11 -20.19
CA LEU A 123 2.21 2.39 -19.51
C LEU A 123 2.03 3.87 -19.17
N SER A 124 3.08 4.54 -18.73
CA SER A 124 3.01 5.95 -18.33
C SER A 124 3.09 6.94 -19.51
N GLY A 125 3.40 6.45 -20.71
CA GLY A 125 3.40 7.23 -21.94
C GLY A 125 2.22 6.92 -22.85
N GLU A 126 2.19 7.59 -24.02
CA GLU A 126 1.22 7.27 -25.06
C GLU A 126 1.45 5.85 -25.62
N PRO A 127 0.40 5.13 -26.02
CA PRO A 127 -1.02 5.55 -26.07
C PRO A 127 -1.81 5.34 -24.78
N TYR A 128 -1.20 4.83 -23.71
CA TYR A 128 -1.91 4.45 -22.47
C TYR A 128 -2.11 5.63 -21.53
N SER A 129 -1.08 6.43 -21.31
CA SER A 129 -1.07 7.56 -20.35
C SER A 129 -1.64 7.17 -18.96
N LEU A 130 -1.22 6.01 -18.44
CA LEU A 130 -1.66 5.47 -17.14
C LEU A 130 -0.72 5.88 -16.02
N SER A 131 -1.28 6.39 -14.96
CA SER A 131 -0.53 6.61 -13.73
C SER A 131 -0.19 5.29 -13.04
N VAL A 132 1.07 5.03 -12.79
CA VAL A 132 1.51 3.85 -12.03
C VAL A 132 1.80 4.25 -10.59
N ILE A 133 1.11 3.60 -9.65
CA ILE A 133 1.23 3.86 -8.22
C ILE A 133 1.75 2.58 -7.57
N GLY A 134 3.05 2.53 -7.32
CA GLY A 134 3.72 1.40 -6.66
C GLY A 134 3.72 1.54 -5.15
N PHE A 135 3.45 0.45 -4.45
CA PHE A 135 3.67 0.32 -3.01
C PHE A 135 4.77 -0.71 -2.77
N GLY A 136 5.80 -0.33 -2.04
CA GLY A 136 6.95 -1.22 -1.85
C GLY A 136 7.85 -0.80 -0.70
N THR A 137 9.02 -1.44 -0.66
CA THR A 137 10.10 -1.12 0.29
C THR A 137 11.09 -0.12 -0.33
N SER A 138 12.09 0.29 0.43
CA SER A 138 13.20 1.11 -0.06
C SER A 138 13.97 0.46 -1.23
N LEU A 139 13.91 -0.86 -1.37
CA LEU A 139 14.51 -1.59 -2.50
C LEU A 139 13.88 -1.18 -3.84
N ALA A 140 12.54 -0.99 -3.89
CA ALA A 140 11.87 -0.50 -5.08
C ALA A 140 12.35 0.91 -5.46
N ARG A 141 12.53 1.78 -4.47
CA ARG A 141 13.09 3.12 -4.67
C ARG A 141 14.47 3.07 -5.32
N ASN A 142 15.37 2.24 -4.77
CA ASN A 142 16.72 2.11 -5.30
C ASN A 142 16.71 1.62 -6.75
N ALA A 143 15.90 0.61 -7.06
CA ALA A 143 15.78 0.09 -8.42
C ALA A 143 15.24 1.15 -9.42
N LEU A 144 14.26 1.96 -9.04
CA LEU A 144 13.74 3.05 -9.87
C LEU A 144 14.76 4.16 -10.09
N LEU A 145 15.55 4.51 -9.07
CA LEU A 145 16.55 5.58 -9.17
C LEU A 145 17.69 5.25 -10.13
N HIS A 146 17.96 3.96 -10.37
CA HIS A 146 18.92 3.53 -11.39
C HIS A 146 18.46 3.79 -12.82
N ASP A 147 17.17 3.99 -13.07
CA ASP A 147 16.64 4.36 -14.37
C ASP A 147 16.27 5.85 -14.41
N THR A 148 17.11 6.65 -15.05
CA THR A 148 16.97 8.12 -15.10
C THR A 148 15.67 8.60 -15.79
N GLN A 149 15.10 7.81 -16.69
CA GLN A 149 13.85 8.16 -17.35
C GLN A 149 12.65 7.92 -16.46
N LEU A 150 12.63 6.80 -15.72
CA LEU A 150 11.57 6.50 -14.77
C LEU A 150 11.66 7.36 -13.51
N SER A 151 12.85 7.58 -12.97
CA SER A 151 13.02 8.40 -11.77
C SER A 151 12.43 9.80 -11.88
N ARG A 152 12.44 10.39 -13.09
CA ARG A 152 11.82 11.70 -13.37
C ARG A 152 10.28 11.67 -13.41
N ARG A 153 9.68 10.50 -13.63
CA ARG A 153 8.22 10.34 -13.71
C ARG A 153 7.59 9.99 -12.38
N TYR A 154 8.38 9.46 -11.44
CA TYR A 154 7.88 8.97 -10.16
C TYR A 154 8.09 9.99 -9.05
N HIS A 155 6.99 10.38 -8.42
CA HIS A 155 7.05 11.06 -7.12
C HIS A 155 7.22 10.00 -6.04
N ILE A 156 8.31 10.09 -5.27
CA ILE A 156 8.59 9.14 -4.19
C ILE A 156 8.05 9.71 -2.89
N HIS A 157 7.11 8.98 -2.28
CA HIS A 157 6.55 9.29 -0.97
C HIS A 157 6.98 8.21 0.03
N GLU A 158 7.65 8.62 1.09
CA GLU A 158 8.13 7.71 2.12
C GLU A 158 7.23 7.78 3.35
N ILE A 159 6.65 6.62 3.72
CA ILE A 159 5.87 6.51 4.95
C ILE A 159 6.85 6.49 6.13
N GLN A 160 6.86 7.57 6.89
CA GLN A 160 7.71 7.71 8.06
C GLN A 160 7.15 6.92 9.25
N LYS A 161 8.04 6.49 10.14
CA LYS A 161 7.64 5.97 11.44
C LYS A 161 6.97 7.07 12.25
N TRP A 162 6.02 6.69 13.08
CA TRP A 162 5.39 7.61 14.00
C TRP A 162 6.40 8.13 15.02
N THR A 163 6.32 9.43 15.25
CA THR A 163 7.10 10.13 16.27
C THR A 163 6.15 10.87 17.20
N LYS A 164 6.64 11.39 18.30
CA LYS A 164 5.83 12.20 19.22
C LYS A 164 5.41 13.50 18.54
N SER A 165 4.19 13.52 18.01
CA SER A 165 3.61 14.64 17.27
C SER A 165 2.11 14.77 17.56
N GLU A 166 1.52 15.88 17.18
CA GLU A 166 0.06 16.06 17.29
C GLU A 166 -0.68 15.10 16.36
N THR A 167 -0.20 14.92 15.14
CA THR A 167 -0.77 13.96 14.19
C THR A 167 -0.76 12.52 14.71
N PHE A 168 0.23 12.15 15.54
CA PHE A 168 0.24 10.85 16.20
C PHE A 168 -0.84 10.74 17.28
N ARG A 169 -1.08 11.82 18.03
CA ARG A 169 -2.18 11.87 19.03
C ARG A 169 -3.54 11.78 18.35
N GLU A 170 -3.73 12.49 17.24
CA GLU A 170 -4.95 12.40 16.42
C GLU A 170 -5.16 10.98 15.90
N PHE A 171 -4.10 10.31 15.42
CA PHE A 171 -4.16 8.91 14.99
C PHE A 171 -4.58 7.98 16.14
N LEU A 172 -4.03 8.16 17.35
CA LEU A 172 -4.40 7.36 18.53
C LEU A 172 -5.84 7.64 18.97
N ALA A 173 -6.30 8.88 18.91
CA ALA A 173 -7.69 9.25 19.22
C ALA A 173 -8.65 8.59 18.24
N ALA A 174 -8.39 8.70 16.93
CA ALA A 174 -9.20 8.04 15.91
C ALA A 174 -9.19 6.49 16.01
N LEU A 175 -8.07 5.91 16.47
CA LEU A 175 -8.00 4.48 16.72
C LEU A 175 -8.84 4.08 17.93
N GLU A 176 -8.85 4.90 19.00
CA GLU A 176 -9.62 4.69 20.21
C GLU A 176 -11.14 4.70 19.94
N GLU A 177 -11.63 5.57 19.04
CA GLU A 177 -13.04 5.61 18.65
C GLU A 177 -13.57 4.29 18.09
N ASN A 178 -12.68 3.43 17.59
CA ASN A 178 -13.03 2.11 17.06
C ASN A 178 -12.88 0.98 18.08
N ILE A 179 -12.55 1.27 19.33
CA ILE A 179 -12.40 0.26 20.39
C ILE A 179 -13.73 0.21 21.19
N PRO A 180 -14.41 -0.94 21.24
CA PRO A 180 -15.71 -1.06 21.87
C PRO A 180 -15.58 -1.22 23.41
N LEU A 181 -14.98 -0.25 24.09
CA LEU A 181 -14.87 -0.17 25.53
C LEU A 181 -15.74 0.95 26.09
N LEU A 182 -16.28 0.79 27.30
CA LEU A 182 -17.23 1.72 27.87
C LEU A 182 -16.58 3.03 28.37
N LYS A 183 -15.33 2.93 28.83
CA LYS A 183 -14.58 4.09 29.31
C LYS A 183 -13.54 4.55 28.31
N PRO A 184 -13.34 5.87 28.18
CA PRO A 184 -12.26 6.38 27.34
C PRO A 184 -10.90 5.94 27.86
N SER A 185 -10.13 5.36 26.98
CA SER A 185 -8.78 4.85 27.32
C SER A 185 -7.72 5.95 27.32
N MET A 186 -8.02 7.13 26.78
CA MET A 186 -7.08 8.26 26.68
C MET A 186 -5.72 7.85 26.07
N LEU A 187 -5.75 7.10 24.97
CA LEU A 187 -4.53 6.59 24.30
C LEU A 187 -3.57 7.69 23.87
N TYR A 188 -4.11 8.88 23.58
CA TYR A 188 -3.37 10.09 23.22
C TYR A 188 -2.72 10.80 24.41
N GLY A 189 -2.96 10.34 25.64
CA GLY A 189 -2.33 10.88 26.86
C GLY A 189 -0.81 10.73 26.85
N ALA A 190 -0.10 11.66 27.49
CA ALA A 190 1.35 11.77 27.39
C ALA A 190 2.10 10.47 27.76
N ASP A 191 1.67 9.80 28.82
CA ASP A 191 2.28 8.57 29.31
C ASP A 191 2.04 7.39 28.37
N LYS A 192 0.82 7.24 27.85
CA LYS A 192 0.46 6.19 26.91
C LYS A 192 1.16 6.44 25.56
N VAL A 193 1.23 7.65 25.06
CA VAL A 193 1.99 8.03 23.85
C VAL A 193 3.46 7.63 23.99
N LYS A 194 4.09 7.96 25.12
CA LYS A 194 5.48 7.59 25.39
C LYS A 194 5.66 6.07 25.43
N PHE A 195 4.78 5.38 26.14
CA PHE A 195 4.81 3.92 26.26
C PHE A 195 4.63 3.24 24.89
N ILE A 196 3.63 3.66 24.11
CA ILE A 196 3.34 3.10 22.78
C ILE A 196 4.54 3.29 21.85
N LEU A 197 5.10 4.48 21.76
CA LEU A 197 6.24 4.75 20.87
C LEU A 197 7.49 3.97 21.27
N SER A 198 7.80 3.88 22.57
CA SER A 198 8.98 3.16 23.02
C SER A 198 8.91 1.64 22.77
N ASN A 199 7.71 1.06 22.75
CA ASN A 199 7.53 -0.39 22.58
C ASN A 199 7.20 -0.79 21.13
N SER A 200 6.68 0.12 20.30
CA SER A 200 6.33 -0.15 18.91
C SER A 200 7.44 0.23 17.91
N GLY A 201 8.42 1.01 18.35
CA GLY A 201 9.40 1.63 17.45
C GLY A 201 8.77 2.58 16.43
N GLY A 202 7.56 3.08 16.68
CA GLY A 202 6.79 3.94 15.78
C GLY A 202 6.22 3.23 14.55
N VAL A 203 6.25 1.89 14.50
CA VAL A 203 5.72 1.10 13.39
C VAL A 203 4.20 0.93 13.55
N THR A 204 3.43 1.33 12.56
CA THR A 204 1.95 1.35 12.63
C THR A 204 1.35 0.01 13.02
N ASP A 205 1.80 -1.09 12.42
CA ASP A 205 1.29 -2.44 12.71
C ASP A 205 1.53 -2.85 14.17
N ASN A 206 2.73 -2.54 14.71
CA ASN A 206 3.05 -2.81 16.10
C ASN A 206 2.16 -2.00 17.05
N ILE A 207 1.92 -0.73 16.73
CA ILE A 207 1.03 0.15 17.50
C ILE A 207 -0.38 -0.43 17.54
N VAL A 208 -0.93 -0.74 16.36
CA VAL A 208 -2.29 -1.27 16.25
C VAL A 208 -2.42 -2.62 16.95
N LYS A 209 -1.46 -3.52 16.79
CA LYS A 209 -1.45 -4.83 17.47
C LYS A 209 -1.41 -4.68 18.99
N MET A 210 -0.50 -3.84 19.50
CA MET A 210 -0.36 -3.58 20.94
C MET A 210 -1.68 -3.09 21.55
N ILE A 211 -2.30 -2.11 20.94
CA ILE A 211 -3.57 -1.52 21.40
C ILE A 211 -4.70 -2.55 21.28
N LYS A 212 -4.81 -3.24 20.14
CA LYS A 212 -5.83 -4.26 19.91
C LYS A 212 -5.76 -5.39 20.93
N TYR A 213 -4.58 -5.93 21.17
CA TYR A 213 -4.41 -7.02 22.13
C TYR A 213 -4.58 -6.55 23.56
N GLY A 214 -4.14 -5.32 23.89
CA GLY A 214 -4.44 -4.68 25.17
C GLY A 214 -5.93 -4.52 25.41
N ALA A 215 -6.70 -4.14 24.40
CA ALA A 215 -8.15 -4.03 24.46
C ALA A 215 -8.82 -5.40 24.66
N ILE A 216 -8.38 -6.43 23.93
CA ILE A 216 -8.91 -7.81 24.09
C ILE A 216 -8.68 -8.31 25.52
N LEU A 217 -7.48 -8.09 26.09
CA LEU A 217 -7.18 -8.46 27.46
C LEU A 217 -8.05 -7.68 28.47
N ALA A 218 -8.24 -6.38 28.24
CA ALA A 218 -9.12 -5.55 29.08
C ALA A 218 -10.55 -6.12 29.09
N VAL A 219 -11.12 -6.41 27.91
CA VAL A 219 -12.45 -7.03 27.80
C VAL A 219 -12.52 -8.37 28.53
N SER A 220 -11.54 -9.25 28.35
CA SER A 220 -11.53 -10.58 28.95
C SER A 220 -11.46 -10.55 30.50
N ARG A 221 -11.02 -9.44 31.07
CA ARG A 221 -10.92 -9.21 32.53
C ARG A 221 -12.05 -8.36 33.10
N GLY A 222 -12.99 -7.93 32.26
CA GLY A 222 -14.03 -7.00 32.68
C GLY A 222 -13.50 -5.57 32.94
N GLU A 223 -12.30 -5.24 32.48
CA GLU A 223 -11.77 -3.88 32.46
C GLU A 223 -12.47 -3.11 31.34
N GLU A 224 -12.78 -1.86 31.58
CA GLU A 224 -13.54 -1.04 30.61
C GLU A 224 -12.67 -0.03 29.85
N GLU A 225 -11.36 -0.10 30.00
CA GLU A 225 -10.37 0.77 29.35
C GLU A 225 -9.07 0.04 29.01
N VAL A 226 -8.35 0.52 27.99
CA VAL A 226 -6.99 0.04 27.68
C VAL A 226 -5.99 0.75 28.61
N SER A 227 -5.41 0.00 29.53
CA SER A 227 -4.37 0.48 30.45
C SER A 227 -2.96 0.22 29.89
N ILE A 228 -1.94 0.91 30.43
CA ILE A 228 -0.53 0.59 30.12
C ILE A 228 -0.22 -0.85 30.53
N LYS A 229 -0.81 -1.32 31.63
CA LYS A 229 -0.64 -2.69 32.12
C LYS A 229 -1.19 -3.71 31.13
N SER A 230 -2.40 -3.52 30.62
CA SER A 230 -3.00 -4.43 29.63
C SER A 230 -2.20 -4.45 28.31
N MET A 231 -1.67 -3.32 27.86
CA MET A 231 -0.78 -3.25 26.69
C MET A 231 0.57 -3.94 26.95
N GLN A 232 1.16 -3.77 28.13
CA GLN A 232 2.43 -4.40 28.50
C GLN A 232 2.31 -5.91 28.54
N GLU A 233 1.26 -6.43 29.14
CA GLU A 233 0.99 -7.86 29.18
C GLU A 233 0.70 -8.43 27.78
N ALA A 234 0.00 -7.66 26.93
CA ALA A 234 -0.24 -8.05 25.55
C ALA A 234 1.05 -8.15 24.72
N ILE A 235 2.07 -7.34 25.01
CA ILE A 235 3.39 -7.46 24.38
C ILE A 235 4.10 -8.74 24.84
N LEU A 236 4.06 -9.04 26.13
CA LEU A 236 4.74 -10.20 26.71
C LEU A 236 4.05 -11.51 26.31
N ASN A 237 2.75 -11.50 26.17
CA ASN A 237 1.95 -12.68 25.84
C ASN A 237 0.80 -12.34 24.88
N PRO A 238 1.10 -12.14 23.57
CA PRO A 238 0.11 -11.68 22.59
C PRO A 238 -1.03 -12.67 22.32
N TRP A 239 -0.94 -13.90 22.85
CA TRP A 239 -1.95 -14.95 22.68
C TRP A 239 -2.66 -15.32 23.97
N ALA A 240 -2.44 -14.59 25.07
CA ALA A 240 -3.03 -14.88 26.39
C ALA A 240 -4.57 -14.88 26.42
N TYR A 241 -5.22 -14.29 25.39
CA TYR A 241 -6.68 -14.29 25.24
C TYR A 241 -7.25 -15.53 24.52
N LYS A 242 -6.42 -16.48 24.14
CA LYS A 242 -6.85 -17.74 23.47
C LYS A 242 -7.21 -18.85 24.46
N CYS A 243 -7.55 -18.52 25.70
CA CYS A 243 -8.03 -19.49 26.68
C CYS A 243 -9.52 -19.71 26.56
#